data_817e7a04c733879c825b17de0b12e7d6
#
_entry.id   817e7a04c733879c825b17de0b12e7d6
#
_cell.length_a   1.000
_cell.length_b   1.000
_cell.length_c   1.000
_cell.angle_alpha   90.00
_cell.angle_beta   90.00
_cell.angle_gamma   90.00
#
_symmetry.space_group_name_H-M   'P 1'
#
loop_
_entity.id
_entity.type
_entity.pdbx_description
1 polymer ?
#
loop_
_entity_poly.entity_id
_entity_poly.type
_entity_poly.pdbx_seq_one_letter_code
_entity_poly.pdbx_strand_id
1 'polypeptide(L)'
;MENDKNSQQFSNESFKRSYLAAHLIGMRRYIICALSIGLLVFATSCNESGPPAESPVANSASAAEDLTQADQLYAQRNDLMQLRRGIVALRQALTKDPGNYEAAWKLSKFNYYLATHSDITQERDDAFKAGIDAGKTAVQLQNDKPDGHFWLGANYGGAAEHSTIQGLATVNDIRNEMETVLRLDQGYQNGSAYMVLGLVYLNAPGIVGGDPKKAVEEMEKGLPFGEPNAFLHLHLAEAYEKVGRNEDARRELKKILDMTPDPNYLPEYKEASADAQKLLDQIDRG
;
A
#
# COMPACT_ATOMS: atom_id res chain seq x y z
N MET A 1 -37.67 -1.04 -19.01
CA MET A 1 -36.52 -1.97 -19.18
C MET A 1 -35.42 -1.41 -20.09
N GLU A 2 -35.32 -0.09 -20.27
CA GLU A 2 -34.36 0.56 -21.19
C GLU A 2 -33.37 1.48 -20.49
N ASN A 3 -33.58 1.79 -19.18
CA ASN A 3 -32.71 2.69 -18.40
C ASN A 3 -31.53 2.04 -17.69
N ASP A 4 -31.45 0.69 -17.68
CA ASP A 4 -30.40 -0.02 -16.94
C ASP A 4 -29.14 -0.32 -17.77
N LYS A 5 -29.23 -0.15 -19.09
CA LYS A 5 -28.09 -0.34 -20.00
C LYS A 5 -27.20 0.91 -20.16
N ASN A 6 -27.73 2.08 -19.89
CA ASN A 6 -26.96 3.33 -20.04
C ASN A 6 -26.03 3.63 -18.86
N SER A 7 -26.36 3.21 -17.64
CA SER A 7 -25.52 3.43 -16.47
C SER A 7 -24.25 2.55 -16.46
N GLN A 8 -24.35 1.33 -17.00
CA GLN A 8 -23.19 0.45 -17.15
C GLN A 8 -22.28 0.84 -18.34
N GLN A 9 -22.82 1.51 -19.34
CA GLN A 9 -22.05 1.95 -20.49
C GLN A 9 -21.19 3.18 -20.21
N PHE A 10 -21.65 4.10 -19.36
CA PHE A 10 -20.88 5.29 -18.93
C PHE A 10 -19.70 4.95 -18.01
N SER A 11 -19.84 3.97 -17.13
CA SER A 11 -18.76 3.47 -16.27
C SER A 11 -17.65 2.80 -17.09
N ASN A 12 -18.00 2.10 -18.18
CA ASN A 12 -17.04 1.39 -19.03
C ASN A 12 -16.29 2.29 -20.03
N GLU A 13 -16.85 3.44 -20.40
CA GLU A 13 -16.22 4.36 -21.36
C GLU A 13 -15.20 5.30 -20.70
N SER A 14 -15.40 5.68 -19.45
CA SER A 14 -14.39 6.43 -18.68
C SER A 14 -13.14 5.58 -18.45
N PHE A 15 -13.31 4.29 -18.22
CA PHE A 15 -12.22 3.32 -18.01
C PHE A 15 -11.44 3.01 -19.30
N LYS A 16 -12.10 3.05 -20.47
CA LYS A 16 -11.47 2.74 -21.78
C LYS A 16 -10.70 3.90 -22.41
N ARG A 17 -10.97 5.15 -22.06
CA ARG A 17 -10.27 6.31 -22.66
C ARG A 17 -8.86 6.53 -22.14
N SER A 18 -8.50 6.00 -20.97
CA SER A 18 -7.12 6.05 -20.46
C SER A 18 -6.19 4.96 -21.03
N TYR A 19 -6.73 3.94 -21.72
CA TYR A 19 -5.95 2.77 -22.14
C TYR A 19 -5.45 2.78 -23.60
N LEU A 20 -5.81 3.77 -24.43
CA LEU A 20 -5.56 3.72 -25.89
C LEU A 20 -4.52 4.70 -26.42
N ALA A 21 -3.75 5.40 -25.59
CA ALA A 21 -2.79 6.41 -26.05
C ALA A 21 -1.29 6.06 -25.91
N ALA A 22 -0.89 4.85 -25.56
CA ALA A 22 0.52 4.53 -25.30
C ALA A 22 1.01 3.18 -25.87
N HIS A 23 0.63 2.84 -27.11
CA HIS A 23 1.34 1.79 -27.84
C HIS A 23 1.55 2.22 -29.27
N LEU A 24 2.75 2.76 -29.54
CA LEU A 24 3.54 2.68 -30.79
C LEU A 24 4.72 3.66 -30.65
N ILE A 25 5.91 3.14 -30.44
CA ILE A 25 7.23 3.59 -30.94
C ILE A 25 8.32 3.03 -29.99
N GLY A 26 9.13 2.14 -30.51
CA GLY A 26 10.46 1.93 -29.93
C GLY A 26 11.02 0.53 -29.83
N MET A 27 10.75 -0.36 -30.81
CA MET A 27 11.67 -1.49 -31.04
C MET A 27 12.79 -1.00 -31.96
N ARG A 28 14.01 -0.91 -31.45
CA ARG A 28 15.23 -1.15 -32.27
C ARG A 28 16.51 -1.22 -31.43
N ARG A 29 17.19 -2.36 -31.60
CA ARG A 29 18.65 -2.57 -31.55
C ARG A 29 19.34 -2.59 -30.18
N TYR A 30 19.85 -3.78 -29.80
CA TYR A 30 21.28 -4.05 -29.68
C TYR A 30 21.53 -5.55 -29.82
N ILE A 31 22.24 -5.90 -30.90
CA ILE A 31 22.81 -7.20 -31.20
C ILE A 31 24.33 -7.09 -31.03
N ILE A 32 24.89 -8.04 -30.29
CA ILE A 32 26.22 -8.68 -30.41
C ILE A 32 27.48 -7.83 -30.17
N CYS A 33 28.28 -8.24 -29.19
CA CYS A 33 29.69 -8.55 -29.38
C CYS A 33 30.17 -9.58 -28.37
N ALA A 34 30.55 -10.75 -28.89
CA ALA A 34 31.20 -11.83 -28.15
C ALA A 34 32.69 -11.87 -28.55
N LEU A 35 33.51 -12.59 -27.73
CA LEU A 35 34.90 -13.09 -27.94
C LEU A 35 36.01 -12.09 -27.54
N SER A 36 36.98 -12.40 -26.71
CA SER A 36 37.87 -13.59 -26.67
C SER A 36 38.82 -13.54 -25.46
N ILE A 37 39.04 -14.63 -24.78
CA ILE A 37 40.28 -15.40 -24.45
C ILE A 37 41.44 -14.61 -23.82
N GLY A 38 41.90 -15.12 -22.64
CA GLY A 38 43.20 -14.84 -22.05
C GLY A 38 43.41 -15.52 -20.70
N LEU A 39 43.78 -16.76 -20.72
CA LEU A 39 44.21 -17.58 -19.56
C LEU A 39 45.62 -17.13 -19.15
N LEU A 40 45.80 -16.63 -17.93
CA LEU A 40 47.12 -16.54 -17.28
C LEU A 40 46.97 -16.83 -15.79
N VAL A 41 47.38 -18.03 -15.43
CA VAL A 41 47.56 -18.47 -14.04
C VAL A 41 48.85 -17.85 -13.50
N PHE A 42 48.71 -16.97 -12.49
CA PHE A 42 49.79 -16.69 -11.55
C PHE A 42 49.30 -17.00 -10.13
N ALA A 43 49.78 -18.10 -9.60
CA ALA A 43 49.67 -18.39 -8.19
C ALA A 43 50.67 -17.51 -7.43
N THR A 44 50.19 -16.45 -6.79
CA THR A 44 50.90 -15.79 -5.68
C THR A 44 50.05 -15.96 -4.44
N SER A 45 50.50 -16.80 -3.55
CA SER A 45 50.01 -16.95 -2.19
C SER A 45 50.37 -15.65 -1.45
N CYS A 46 49.42 -14.69 -1.41
CA CYS A 46 49.44 -13.63 -0.41
C CYS A 46 48.39 -13.98 0.63
N ASN A 47 48.84 -14.16 1.86
CA ASN A 47 48.02 -14.23 3.04
C ASN A 47 47.48 -12.83 3.30
N GLU A 48 46.38 -12.44 2.61
CA GLU A 48 45.63 -11.26 2.93
C GLU A 48 44.70 -11.60 4.10
N SER A 49 45.06 -11.07 5.27
CA SER A 49 44.11 -10.88 6.36
C SER A 49 42.96 -10.03 5.80
N GLY A 50 41.83 -10.66 5.50
CA GLY A 50 40.61 -9.95 5.10
C GLY A 50 40.25 -8.86 6.11
N PRO A 51 39.57 -7.81 5.72
CA PRO A 51 39.13 -6.78 6.66
C PRO A 51 38.40 -7.44 7.85
N PRO A 52 38.64 -6.97 9.09
CA PRO A 52 37.99 -7.56 10.25
C PRO A 52 36.48 -7.55 10.05
N ALA A 53 35.84 -8.70 10.28
CA ALA A 53 34.40 -8.81 10.23
C ALA A 53 33.81 -7.74 11.17
N GLU A 54 33.02 -6.84 10.65
CA GLU A 54 32.34 -5.81 11.44
C GLU A 54 31.55 -6.48 12.57
N SER A 55 31.70 -5.96 13.79
CA SER A 55 31.03 -6.53 14.96
C SER A 55 29.50 -6.40 14.80
N PRO A 56 28.69 -7.39 15.18
CA PRO A 56 27.23 -7.32 15.11
C PRO A 56 26.63 -6.07 15.79
N VAL A 57 27.29 -5.55 16.83
CA VAL A 57 26.91 -4.32 17.53
C VAL A 57 27.13 -3.07 16.68
N ALA A 58 28.22 -3.01 15.90
CA ALA A 58 28.48 -1.88 14.99
C ALA A 58 27.47 -1.86 13.84
N ASN A 59 27.09 -3.02 13.31
CA ASN A 59 26.09 -3.14 12.24
C ASN A 59 24.68 -2.73 12.72
N SER A 60 24.29 -3.12 13.95
CA SER A 60 22.98 -2.74 14.49
C SER A 60 22.88 -1.24 14.78
N ALA A 61 23.94 -0.61 15.29
CA ALA A 61 23.98 0.86 15.48
C ALA A 61 23.84 1.59 14.15
N SER A 62 24.54 1.15 13.11
CA SER A 62 24.45 1.70 11.76
C SER A 62 23.08 1.45 11.09
N ALA A 63 22.42 0.32 11.36
CA ALA A 63 21.05 0.07 10.90
C ALA A 63 20.04 1.01 11.58
N ALA A 64 20.22 1.36 12.84
CA ALA A 64 19.38 2.30 13.58
C ALA A 64 19.49 3.74 13.01
N GLU A 65 20.67 4.14 12.55
CA GLU A 65 20.86 5.42 11.86
C GLU A 65 20.07 5.45 10.53
N ASP A 66 20.14 4.38 9.74
CA ASP A 66 19.37 4.27 8.48
C ASP A 66 17.86 4.31 8.75
N LEU A 67 17.37 3.67 9.82
CA LEU A 67 15.96 3.75 10.24
C LEU A 67 15.55 5.18 10.58
N THR A 68 16.36 5.87 11.38
CA THR A 68 16.10 7.27 11.75
C THR A 68 16.06 8.16 10.51
N GLN A 69 16.98 7.97 9.58
CA GLN A 69 17.00 8.68 8.31
C GLN A 69 15.74 8.37 7.47
N ALA A 70 15.33 7.12 7.42
CA ALA A 70 14.13 6.72 6.69
C ALA A 70 12.87 7.40 7.25
N ASP A 71 12.72 7.49 8.58
CA ASP A 71 11.58 8.16 9.21
C ASP A 71 11.54 9.66 8.88
N GLN A 72 12.70 10.33 8.91
CA GLN A 72 12.80 11.74 8.53
C GLN A 72 12.41 11.98 7.06
N LEU A 73 12.78 11.05 6.18
CA LEU A 73 12.43 11.10 4.75
C LEU A 73 10.95 10.78 4.53
N TYR A 74 10.37 9.87 5.31
CA TYR A 74 8.94 9.56 5.25
C TYR A 74 8.07 10.74 5.71
N ALA A 75 8.52 11.53 6.64
CA ALA A 75 7.82 12.75 7.04
C ALA A 75 7.64 13.74 5.86
N GLN A 76 8.47 13.60 4.81
CA GLN A 76 8.43 14.39 3.58
C GLN A 76 7.85 13.59 2.38
N ARG A 77 7.05 12.56 2.61
CA ARG A 77 6.57 11.59 1.60
C ARG A 77 5.76 12.17 0.44
N ASN A 78 5.21 13.39 0.61
CA ASN A 78 4.59 14.12 -0.50
C ASN A 78 5.55 14.39 -1.66
N ASP A 79 6.85 14.49 -1.36
CA ASP A 79 7.89 14.43 -2.37
C ASP A 79 8.32 12.97 -2.54
N LEU A 80 7.86 12.33 -3.62
CA LEU A 80 8.20 10.95 -3.90
C LEU A 80 9.70 10.70 -4.06
N MET A 81 10.50 11.75 -4.32
CA MET A 81 11.96 11.60 -4.34
C MET A 81 12.49 11.33 -2.93
N GLN A 82 11.97 12.02 -1.91
CA GLN A 82 12.35 11.76 -0.51
C GLN A 82 11.91 10.37 -0.08
N LEU A 83 10.70 9.96 -0.47
CA LEU A 83 10.20 8.61 -0.19
C LEU A 83 11.10 7.52 -0.81
N ARG A 84 11.52 7.67 -2.08
CA ARG A 84 12.46 6.75 -2.73
C ARG A 84 13.81 6.67 -1.98
N ARG A 85 14.31 7.79 -1.48
CA ARG A 85 15.51 7.81 -0.62
C ARG A 85 15.28 7.08 0.70
N GLY A 86 14.10 7.23 1.32
CA GLY A 86 13.72 6.49 2.52
C GLY A 86 13.68 4.97 2.28
N ILE A 87 13.15 4.53 1.13
CA ILE A 87 13.17 3.12 0.71
C ILE A 87 14.62 2.60 0.59
N VAL A 88 15.52 3.40 0.03
CA VAL A 88 16.95 3.03 -0.06
C VAL A 88 17.56 2.88 1.33
N ALA A 89 17.31 3.82 2.26
CA ALA A 89 17.80 3.73 3.64
C ALA A 89 17.29 2.46 4.35
N LEU A 90 16.01 2.10 4.20
CA LEU A 90 15.46 0.87 4.79
C LEU A 90 16.10 -0.40 4.21
N ARG A 91 16.41 -0.43 2.90
CA ARG A 91 17.14 -1.54 2.29
C ARG A 91 18.57 -1.64 2.82
N GLN A 92 19.23 -0.52 3.09
CA GLN A 92 20.55 -0.48 3.72
C GLN A 92 20.49 -1.00 5.15
N ALA A 93 19.47 -0.59 5.93
CA ALA A 93 19.24 -1.12 7.27
C ALA A 93 19.10 -2.65 7.26
N LEU A 94 18.28 -3.21 6.35
CA LEU A 94 18.11 -4.67 6.21
C LEU A 94 19.37 -5.38 5.69
N THR A 95 20.21 -4.71 4.91
CA THR A 95 21.51 -5.27 4.48
C THR A 95 22.47 -5.41 5.67
N LYS A 96 22.45 -4.42 6.59
CA LYS A 96 23.28 -4.41 7.80
C LYS A 96 22.73 -5.34 8.88
N ASP A 97 21.41 -5.39 9.02
CA ASP A 97 20.68 -6.20 10.00
C ASP A 97 19.46 -6.88 9.33
N PRO A 98 19.64 -8.07 8.73
CA PRO A 98 18.54 -8.80 8.07
C PRO A 98 17.41 -9.23 9.00
N GLY A 99 17.64 -9.27 10.32
CA GLY A 99 16.66 -9.57 11.36
C GLY A 99 15.86 -8.37 11.83
N ASN A 100 16.06 -7.20 11.26
CA ASN A 100 15.42 -5.97 11.69
C ASN A 100 13.95 -5.90 11.27
N TYR A 101 13.07 -6.30 12.19
CA TYR A 101 11.62 -6.27 12.00
C TYR A 101 11.10 -4.88 11.59
N GLU A 102 11.61 -3.83 12.27
CA GLU A 102 11.15 -2.47 12.06
C GLU A 102 11.48 -1.99 10.64
N ALA A 103 12.69 -2.27 10.15
CA ALA A 103 13.07 -1.96 8.78
C ALA A 103 12.21 -2.72 7.76
N ALA A 104 11.86 -3.98 8.04
CA ALA A 104 11.07 -4.81 7.13
C ALA A 104 9.64 -4.28 6.98
N TRP A 105 8.90 -4.02 8.08
CA TRP A 105 7.54 -3.52 7.95
C TRP A 105 7.49 -2.07 7.44
N LYS A 106 8.45 -1.22 7.81
CA LYS A 106 8.55 0.14 7.26
C LYS A 106 8.84 0.10 5.75
N LEU A 107 9.67 -0.82 5.29
CA LEU A 107 9.93 -1.00 3.86
C LEU A 107 8.63 -1.41 3.12
N SER A 108 7.82 -2.27 3.71
CA SER A 108 6.49 -2.62 3.18
C SER A 108 5.58 -1.39 3.10
N LYS A 109 5.49 -0.60 4.18
CA LYS A 109 4.72 0.65 4.25
C LYS A 109 5.14 1.68 3.19
N PHE A 110 6.46 1.92 3.06
CA PHE A 110 6.97 2.95 2.14
C PHE A 110 6.72 2.55 0.69
N ASN A 111 6.86 1.26 0.37
CA ASN A 111 6.54 0.77 -0.97
C ASN A 111 5.04 0.84 -1.27
N TYR A 112 4.16 0.59 -0.29
CA TYR A 112 2.71 0.83 -0.43
C TYR A 112 2.43 2.29 -0.80
N TYR A 113 3.00 3.24 -0.04
CA TYR A 113 2.81 4.66 -0.32
C TYR A 113 3.36 5.06 -1.70
N LEU A 114 4.54 4.56 -2.09
CA LEU A 114 5.10 4.81 -3.42
C LEU A 114 4.19 4.26 -4.51
N ALA A 115 3.67 3.06 -4.34
CA ALA A 115 2.81 2.41 -5.31
C ALA A 115 1.48 3.15 -5.50
N THR A 116 0.87 3.64 -4.42
CA THR A 116 -0.42 4.35 -4.48
C THR A 116 -0.32 5.78 -5.02
N HIS A 117 0.89 6.39 -5.02
CA HIS A 117 1.10 7.79 -5.42
C HIS A 117 1.96 7.97 -6.67
N SER A 118 2.54 6.90 -7.24
CA SER A 118 3.31 7.00 -8.48
C SER A 118 2.41 6.97 -9.71
N ASP A 119 2.60 7.94 -10.61
CA ASP A 119 1.94 7.96 -11.93
C ASP A 119 2.59 6.98 -12.93
N ILE A 120 3.73 6.38 -12.58
CA ILE A 120 4.47 5.46 -13.44
C ILE A 120 4.01 4.02 -13.15
N THR A 121 3.28 3.42 -14.11
CA THR A 121 2.72 2.06 -13.96
C THR A 121 3.78 1.03 -13.56
N GLN A 122 4.94 1.00 -14.20
CA GLN A 122 5.99 0.04 -13.87
C GLN A 122 6.52 0.24 -12.45
N GLU A 123 6.71 1.48 -12.01
CA GLU A 123 7.16 1.77 -10.64
C GLU A 123 6.12 1.35 -9.61
N ARG A 124 4.84 1.57 -9.90
CA ARG A 124 3.73 1.14 -9.05
C ARG A 124 3.73 -0.38 -8.87
N ASP A 125 3.81 -1.13 -9.97
CA ASP A 125 3.78 -2.59 -9.95
C ASP A 125 5.01 -3.16 -9.21
N ASP A 126 6.20 -2.60 -9.46
CA ASP A 126 7.43 -2.98 -8.78
C ASP A 126 7.39 -2.64 -7.28
N ALA A 127 6.79 -1.49 -6.92
CA ALA A 127 6.65 -1.08 -5.54
C ALA A 127 5.66 -1.98 -4.77
N PHE A 128 4.49 -2.32 -5.32
CA PHE A 128 3.60 -3.30 -4.67
C PHE A 128 4.28 -4.65 -4.46
N LYS A 129 4.99 -5.15 -5.46
CA LYS A 129 5.75 -6.40 -5.34
C LYS A 129 6.79 -6.32 -4.23
N ALA A 130 7.60 -5.26 -4.20
CA ALA A 130 8.61 -5.05 -3.17
C ALA A 130 7.97 -4.89 -1.77
N GLY A 131 6.80 -4.23 -1.69
CA GLY A 131 6.03 -4.09 -0.46
C GLY A 131 5.51 -5.43 0.07
N ILE A 132 5.02 -6.30 -0.81
CA ILE A 132 4.60 -7.67 -0.47
C ILE A 132 5.79 -8.48 0.05
N ASP A 133 6.93 -8.46 -0.63
CA ASP A 133 8.12 -9.21 -0.23
C ASP A 133 8.65 -8.74 1.14
N ALA A 134 8.68 -7.42 1.37
CA ALA A 134 9.08 -6.85 2.65
C ALA A 134 8.07 -7.16 3.77
N GLY A 135 6.77 -7.12 3.49
CA GLY A 135 5.72 -7.50 4.43
C GLY A 135 5.81 -8.96 4.85
N LYS A 136 6.03 -9.88 3.90
CA LYS A 136 6.30 -11.30 4.19
C LYS A 136 7.51 -11.48 5.09
N THR A 137 8.59 -10.73 4.83
CA THR A 137 9.78 -10.75 5.69
C THR A 137 9.45 -10.28 7.11
N ALA A 138 8.69 -9.20 7.27
CA ALA A 138 8.27 -8.72 8.58
C ALA A 138 7.44 -9.78 9.34
N VAL A 139 6.44 -10.38 8.69
CA VAL A 139 5.62 -11.47 9.28
C VAL A 139 6.47 -12.66 9.68
N GLN A 140 7.47 -13.06 8.87
CA GLN A 140 8.38 -14.15 9.21
C GLN A 140 9.27 -13.82 10.41
N LEU A 141 9.68 -12.57 10.58
CA LEU A 141 10.52 -12.13 11.70
C LEU A 141 9.71 -12.06 13.00
N GLN A 142 8.50 -11.50 12.97
CA GLN A 142 7.64 -11.35 14.15
C GLN A 142 6.16 -11.42 13.74
N ASN A 143 5.56 -12.62 13.78
CA ASN A 143 4.17 -12.84 13.38
C ASN A 143 3.13 -12.50 14.45
N ASP A 144 3.59 -12.14 15.64
CA ASP A 144 2.79 -11.71 16.79
C ASP A 144 2.64 -10.18 16.87
N LYS A 145 3.09 -9.45 15.85
CA LYS A 145 2.96 -8.00 15.75
C LYS A 145 2.11 -7.57 14.56
N PRO A 146 1.24 -6.56 14.71
CA PRO A 146 0.28 -6.19 13.68
C PRO A 146 0.90 -5.50 12.46
N ASP A 147 2.06 -4.81 12.60
CA ASP A 147 2.61 -3.98 11.53
C ASP A 147 2.91 -4.75 10.25
N GLY A 148 3.59 -5.91 10.37
CA GLY A 148 3.94 -6.76 9.23
C GLY A 148 2.69 -7.25 8.49
N HIS A 149 1.70 -7.74 9.23
CA HIS A 149 0.43 -8.22 8.69
C HIS A 149 -0.35 -7.10 8.00
N PHE A 150 -0.48 -5.94 8.65
CA PHE A 150 -1.22 -4.83 8.09
C PHE A 150 -0.65 -4.36 6.76
N TRP A 151 0.66 -4.08 6.70
CA TRP A 151 1.27 -3.59 5.48
C TRP A 151 1.41 -4.65 4.38
N LEU A 152 1.51 -5.93 4.74
CA LEU A 152 1.40 -7.03 3.78
C LEU A 152 0.01 -7.08 3.13
N GLY A 153 -1.04 -7.07 3.94
CA GLY A 153 -2.42 -7.07 3.45
C GLY A 153 -2.77 -5.81 2.65
N ALA A 154 -2.29 -4.63 3.06
CA ALA A 154 -2.46 -3.39 2.31
C ALA A 154 -1.81 -3.45 0.92
N ASN A 155 -0.58 -3.97 0.81
CA ASN A 155 0.08 -4.16 -0.49
C ASN A 155 -0.64 -5.21 -1.36
N TYR A 156 -1.18 -6.29 -0.78
CA TYR A 156 -2.03 -7.23 -1.53
C TYR A 156 -3.27 -6.52 -2.08
N GLY A 157 -3.94 -5.68 -1.26
CA GLY A 157 -5.12 -4.93 -1.67
C GLY A 157 -4.83 -3.97 -2.82
N GLY A 158 -3.82 -3.13 -2.68
CA GLY A 158 -3.42 -2.18 -3.72
C GLY A 158 -2.98 -2.85 -5.02
N ALA A 159 -2.23 -3.95 -4.95
CA ALA A 159 -1.87 -4.73 -6.14
C ALA A 159 -3.10 -5.37 -6.83
N ALA A 160 -4.09 -5.78 -6.04
CA ALA A 160 -5.34 -6.37 -6.53
C ALA A 160 -6.20 -5.38 -7.33
N GLU A 161 -6.21 -4.11 -6.96
CA GLU A 161 -6.98 -3.06 -7.66
C GLU A 161 -6.47 -2.84 -9.10
N HIS A 162 -5.19 -3.12 -9.35
CA HIS A 162 -4.57 -2.92 -10.67
C HIS A 162 -4.56 -4.18 -11.54
N SER A 163 -4.99 -5.34 -11.02
CA SER A 163 -5.01 -6.62 -11.76
C SER A 163 -6.22 -7.47 -11.38
N THR A 164 -7.19 -7.58 -12.27
CA THR A 164 -8.41 -8.36 -12.06
C THR A 164 -8.15 -9.83 -11.71
N ILE A 165 -7.14 -10.44 -12.35
CA ILE A 165 -6.82 -11.87 -12.12
C ILE A 165 -6.11 -12.05 -10.77
N GLN A 166 -5.16 -11.19 -10.45
CA GLN A 166 -4.46 -11.23 -9.17
C GLN A 166 -5.40 -10.84 -8.03
N GLY A 167 -6.31 -9.86 -8.25
CA GLY A 167 -7.28 -9.43 -7.24
C GLY A 167 -8.14 -10.56 -6.71
N LEU A 168 -8.68 -11.42 -7.59
CA LEU A 168 -9.47 -12.57 -7.17
C LEU A 168 -8.66 -13.60 -6.35
N ALA A 169 -7.39 -13.80 -6.70
CA ALA A 169 -6.52 -14.74 -6.00
C ALA A 169 -6.12 -14.26 -4.59
N THR A 170 -6.00 -12.93 -4.39
CA THR A 170 -5.48 -12.34 -3.15
C THR A 170 -6.56 -11.95 -2.13
N VAL A 171 -7.86 -12.02 -2.47
CA VAL A 171 -8.96 -11.67 -1.54
C VAL A 171 -8.84 -12.40 -0.20
N ASN A 172 -8.56 -13.71 -0.22
CA ASN A 172 -8.41 -14.48 1.01
C ASN A 172 -7.12 -14.11 1.77
N ASP A 173 -6.04 -13.79 1.07
CA ASP A 173 -4.78 -13.36 1.70
C ASP A 173 -4.98 -12.02 2.42
N ILE A 174 -5.66 -11.06 1.80
CA ILE A 174 -5.99 -9.77 2.43
C ILE A 174 -6.82 -10.00 3.70
N ARG A 175 -7.87 -10.83 3.62
CA ARG A 175 -8.72 -11.14 4.78
C ARG A 175 -7.92 -11.76 5.92
N ASN A 176 -7.12 -12.78 5.63
CA ASN A 176 -6.32 -13.48 6.62
C ASN A 176 -5.36 -12.53 7.35
N GLU A 177 -4.70 -11.65 6.61
CA GLU A 177 -3.79 -10.67 7.18
C GLU A 177 -4.54 -9.66 8.06
N MET A 178 -5.66 -9.09 7.59
CA MET A 178 -6.44 -8.13 8.36
C MET A 178 -7.12 -8.76 9.60
N GLU A 179 -7.67 -9.98 9.48
CA GLU A 179 -8.20 -10.72 10.64
C GLU A 179 -7.10 -11.01 11.67
N THR A 180 -5.87 -11.24 11.21
CA THR A 180 -4.71 -11.37 12.12
C THR A 180 -4.41 -10.06 12.83
N VAL A 181 -4.42 -8.92 12.12
CA VAL A 181 -4.27 -7.60 12.75
C VAL A 181 -5.35 -7.39 13.82
N LEU A 182 -6.62 -7.63 13.50
CA LEU A 182 -7.72 -7.46 14.47
C LEU A 182 -7.61 -8.36 15.69
N ARG A 183 -7.06 -9.57 15.55
CA ARG A 183 -6.80 -10.47 16.66
C ARG A 183 -5.67 -9.98 17.55
N LEU A 184 -4.65 -9.32 16.96
CA LEU A 184 -3.50 -8.79 17.68
C LEU A 184 -3.78 -7.42 18.30
N ASP A 185 -4.40 -6.51 17.53
CA ASP A 185 -4.74 -5.14 17.95
C ASP A 185 -5.89 -4.58 17.10
N GLN A 186 -7.09 -4.51 17.67
CA GLN A 186 -8.27 -3.97 16.99
C GLN A 186 -8.17 -2.47 16.69
N GLY A 187 -7.40 -1.74 17.50
CA GLY A 187 -7.19 -0.30 17.36
C GLY A 187 -6.03 0.07 16.42
N TYR A 188 -5.31 -0.92 15.89
CA TYR A 188 -4.14 -0.67 15.05
C TYR A 188 -4.44 0.32 13.92
N GLN A 189 -3.59 1.34 13.77
CA GLN A 189 -3.76 2.41 12.78
C GLN A 189 -5.18 3.00 12.78
N ASN A 190 -5.72 3.26 13.98
CA ASN A 190 -7.07 3.82 14.15
C ASN A 190 -8.15 3.01 13.41
N GLY A 191 -8.20 1.69 13.63
CA GLY A 191 -9.23 0.82 13.08
C GLY A 191 -9.09 0.52 11.58
N SER A 192 -7.94 0.81 10.97
CA SER A 192 -7.73 0.64 9.52
C SER A 192 -7.90 -0.79 9.01
N ALA A 193 -7.71 -1.81 9.86
CA ALA A 193 -7.95 -3.19 9.46
C ALA A 193 -9.44 -3.47 9.18
N TYR A 194 -10.35 -2.89 9.94
CA TYR A 194 -11.79 -2.94 9.64
C TYR A 194 -12.13 -2.24 8.32
N MET A 195 -11.50 -1.09 8.06
CA MET A 195 -11.64 -0.39 6.80
C MET A 195 -11.21 -1.26 5.61
N VAL A 196 -10.03 -1.88 5.68
CA VAL A 196 -9.52 -2.73 4.59
C VAL A 196 -10.42 -3.96 4.37
N LEU A 197 -10.92 -4.60 5.44
CA LEU A 197 -11.89 -5.70 5.31
C LEU A 197 -13.20 -5.21 4.67
N GLY A 198 -13.69 -4.04 5.06
CA GLY A 198 -14.85 -3.42 4.44
C GLY A 198 -14.64 -3.14 2.96
N LEU A 199 -13.48 -2.62 2.56
CA LEU A 199 -13.12 -2.41 1.15
C LEU A 199 -13.10 -3.71 0.35
N VAL A 200 -12.63 -4.81 0.94
CA VAL A 200 -12.69 -6.13 0.31
C VAL A 200 -14.16 -6.53 0.04
N TYR A 201 -15.07 -6.35 1.02
CA TYR A 201 -16.49 -6.64 0.80
C TYR A 201 -17.14 -5.68 -0.20
N LEU A 202 -16.75 -4.41 -0.24
CA LEU A 202 -17.31 -3.39 -1.11
C LEU A 202 -16.94 -3.61 -2.58
N ASN A 203 -15.68 -3.96 -2.85
CA ASN A 203 -15.09 -3.96 -4.18
C ASN A 203 -14.98 -5.36 -4.81
N ALA A 204 -14.95 -6.43 -4.01
CA ALA A 204 -14.88 -7.78 -4.55
C ALA A 204 -16.16 -8.16 -5.28
N PRO A 205 -16.09 -8.93 -6.39
CA PRO A 205 -17.27 -9.54 -6.99
C PRO A 205 -18.00 -10.46 -6.01
N GLY A 206 -19.35 -10.53 -6.09
CA GLY A 206 -20.17 -11.36 -5.20
C GLY A 206 -19.76 -12.83 -5.19
N ILE A 207 -19.24 -13.36 -6.31
CA ILE A 207 -18.75 -14.75 -6.42
C ILE A 207 -17.56 -15.06 -5.50
N VAL A 208 -16.79 -14.05 -5.11
CA VAL A 208 -15.67 -14.16 -4.16
C VAL A 208 -15.98 -13.49 -2.82
N GLY A 209 -17.27 -13.26 -2.53
CA GLY A 209 -17.78 -12.80 -1.25
C GLY A 209 -17.91 -11.29 -1.11
N GLY A 210 -17.97 -10.54 -2.22
CA GLY A 210 -18.34 -9.13 -2.20
C GLY A 210 -19.78 -8.93 -1.73
N ASP A 211 -19.99 -8.00 -0.79
CA ASP A 211 -21.28 -7.70 -0.18
C ASP A 211 -21.24 -6.29 0.42
N PRO A 212 -21.82 -5.28 -0.23
CA PRO A 212 -21.79 -3.90 0.29
C PRO A 212 -22.43 -3.72 1.68
N LYS A 213 -23.39 -4.58 2.06
CA LYS A 213 -23.97 -4.52 3.42
C LYS A 213 -22.97 -4.97 4.47
N LYS A 214 -22.23 -6.07 4.18
CA LYS A 214 -21.13 -6.51 5.05
C LYS A 214 -19.99 -5.49 5.08
N ALA A 215 -19.73 -4.77 3.99
CA ALA A 215 -18.77 -3.68 3.99
C ALA A 215 -19.13 -2.61 5.04
N VAL A 216 -20.39 -2.19 5.06
CA VAL A 216 -20.90 -1.27 6.09
C VAL A 216 -20.73 -1.86 7.49
N GLU A 217 -21.19 -3.08 7.73
CA GLU A 217 -21.10 -3.72 9.04
C GLU A 217 -19.65 -3.81 9.54
N GLU A 218 -18.71 -4.12 8.66
CA GLU A 218 -17.31 -4.25 9.02
C GLU A 218 -16.67 -2.91 9.34
N MET A 219 -16.92 -1.87 8.52
CA MET A 219 -16.38 -0.55 8.76
C MET A 219 -17.01 0.12 10.00
N GLU A 220 -18.32 -0.09 10.26
CA GLU A 220 -18.98 0.39 11.48
C GLU A 220 -18.31 -0.15 12.76
N LYS A 221 -17.78 -1.40 12.76
CA LYS A 221 -17.01 -1.95 13.88
C LYS A 221 -15.69 -1.19 14.13
N GLY A 222 -15.14 -0.58 13.10
CA GLY A 222 -13.92 0.22 13.19
C GLY A 222 -14.13 1.58 13.85
N LEU A 223 -15.34 2.15 13.82
CA LEU A 223 -15.63 3.50 14.31
C LEU A 223 -15.19 3.78 15.76
N PRO A 224 -15.35 2.84 16.73
CA PRO A 224 -14.90 3.09 18.10
C PRO A 224 -13.38 3.36 18.23
N PHE A 225 -12.60 2.92 17.27
CA PHE A 225 -11.15 3.11 17.21
C PHE A 225 -10.75 4.20 16.23
N GLY A 226 -11.61 4.51 15.26
CA GLY A 226 -11.30 5.21 14.03
C GLY A 226 -11.78 6.66 13.96
N GLU A 227 -12.18 7.29 15.08
CA GLU A 227 -12.65 8.67 15.06
C GLU A 227 -11.70 9.65 14.33
N PRO A 228 -10.35 9.57 14.47
CA PRO A 228 -9.45 10.43 13.72
C PRO A 228 -9.06 9.89 12.33
N ASN A 229 -9.63 8.77 11.88
CA ASN A 229 -9.26 8.14 10.62
C ASN A 229 -10.16 8.62 9.47
N ALA A 230 -9.71 9.65 8.76
CA ALA A 230 -10.46 10.25 7.66
C ALA A 230 -10.80 9.25 6.55
N PHE A 231 -9.90 8.31 6.23
CA PHE A 231 -10.16 7.28 5.22
C PHE A 231 -11.22 6.25 5.66
N LEU A 232 -11.26 5.88 6.96
CA LEU A 232 -12.33 5.00 7.45
C LEU A 232 -13.70 5.66 7.26
N HIS A 233 -13.84 6.95 7.62
CA HIS A 233 -15.07 7.70 7.42
C HIS A 233 -15.43 7.84 5.94
N LEU A 234 -14.45 8.10 5.06
CA LEU A 234 -14.67 8.22 3.62
C LEU A 234 -15.20 6.93 3.02
N HIS A 235 -14.51 5.81 3.26
CA HIS A 235 -14.91 4.52 2.68
C HIS A 235 -16.19 3.96 3.30
N LEU A 236 -16.48 4.29 4.57
CA LEU A 236 -17.78 3.98 5.16
C LEU A 236 -18.88 4.80 4.48
N ALA A 237 -18.64 6.07 4.15
CA ALA A 237 -19.61 6.89 3.41
C ALA A 237 -19.85 6.34 1.99
N GLU A 238 -18.82 5.88 1.30
CA GLU A 238 -18.96 5.19 0.01
C GLU A 238 -19.79 3.90 0.13
N ALA A 239 -19.55 3.13 1.19
CA ALA A 239 -20.33 1.91 1.46
C ALA A 239 -21.79 2.23 1.80
N TYR A 240 -22.08 3.29 2.56
CA TYR A 240 -23.43 3.76 2.81
C TYR A 240 -24.14 4.21 1.55
N GLU A 241 -23.48 5.00 0.69
CA GLU A 241 -24.03 5.42 -0.60
C GLU A 241 -24.38 4.21 -1.45
N LYS A 242 -23.48 3.22 -1.53
CA LYS A 242 -23.69 1.99 -2.29
C LYS A 242 -24.92 1.18 -1.87
N VAL A 243 -25.31 1.27 -0.60
CA VAL A 243 -26.51 0.60 -0.05
C VAL A 243 -27.72 1.54 0.06
N GLY A 244 -27.64 2.77 -0.44
CA GLY A 244 -28.71 3.77 -0.46
C GLY A 244 -28.93 4.51 0.88
N ARG A 245 -27.96 4.42 1.82
CA ARG A 245 -28.00 5.11 3.12
C ARG A 245 -27.38 6.52 3.02
N ASN A 246 -27.89 7.37 2.11
CA ASN A 246 -27.27 8.66 1.76
C ASN A 246 -27.15 9.63 2.95
N GLU A 247 -28.11 9.63 3.90
CA GLU A 247 -28.01 10.48 5.08
C GLU A 247 -26.87 10.07 6.02
N ASP A 248 -26.63 8.76 6.12
CA ASP A 248 -25.49 8.22 6.88
C ASP A 248 -24.17 8.59 6.20
N ALA A 249 -24.09 8.47 4.87
CA ALA A 249 -22.96 8.90 4.09
C ALA A 249 -22.65 10.40 4.31
N ARG A 250 -23.66 11.28 4.22
CA ARG A 250 -23.49 12.72 4.48
C ARG A 250 -22.93 13.01 5.86
N ARG A 251 -23.35 12.26 6.88
CA ARG A 251 -22.83 12.45 8.25
C ARG A 251 -21.35 12.11 8.35
N GLU A 252 -20.93 11.01 7.76
CA GLU A 252 -19.51 10.60 7.80
C GLU A 252 -18.64 11.57 6.99
N LEU A 253 -19.09 12.02 5.81
CA LEU A 253 -18.37 12.99 5.00
C LEU A 253 -18.20 14.35 5.72
N LYS A 254 -19.23 14.84 6.41
CA LYS A 254 -19.13 16.06 7.21
C LYS A 254 -18.14 15.94 8.36
N LYS A 255 -18.07 14.77 9.03
CA LYS A 255 -17.06 14.53 10.08
C LYS A 255 -15.63 14.72 9.54
N ILE A 256 -15.35 14.25 8.31
CA ILE A 256 -14.04 14.44 7.67
C ILE A 256 -13.75 15.92 7.48
N LEU A 257 -14.72 16.68 6.94
CA LEU A 257 -14.55 18.11 6.65
C LEU A 257 -14.39 18.95 7.92
N ASP A 258 -14.99 18.53 9.03
CA ASP A 258 -14.92 19.19 10.33
C ASP A 258 -13.74 18.71 11.21
N MET A 259 -13.02 17.67 10.76
CA MET A 259 -11.94 17.03 11.52
C MET A 259 -10.71 17.94 11.64
N THR A 260 -10.12 18.00 12.83
CA THR A 260 -8.77 18.56 13.01
C THR A 260 -7.73 17.49 12.68
N PRO A 261 -6.93 17.65 11.61
CA PRO A 261 -6.01 16.61 11.19
C PRO A 261 -4.81 16.46 12.14
N ASP A 262 -4.37 15.23 12.36
CA ASP A 262 -3.06 14.95 12.94
C ASP A 262 -1.95 15.38 11.94
N PRO A 263 -0.98 16.21 12.37
CA PRO A 263 0.14 16.64 11.50
C PRO A 263 0.88 15.50 10.82
N ASN A 264 0.98 14.31 11.46
CA ASN A 264 1.65 13.13 10.91
C ASN A 264 0.89 12.50 9.73
N TYR A 265 -0.43 12.72 9.66
CA TYR A 265 -1.34 12.20 8.63
C TYR A 265 -1.95 13.31 7.76
N LEU A 266 -1.34 14.50 7.77
CA LEU A 266 -1.84 15.64 7.00
C LEU A 266 -1.96 15.38 5.48
N PRO A 267 -1.05 14.65 4.82
CA PRO A 267 -1.23 14.27 3.41
C PRO A 267 -2.49 13.45 3.19
N GLU A 268 -2.66 12.39 3.95
CA GLU A 268 -3.79 11.45 3.86
C GLU A 268 -5.11 12.15 4.18
N TYR A 269 -5.11 13.03 5.17
CA TYR A 269 -6.30 13.85 5.47
C TYR A 269 -6.70 14.76 4.31
N LYS A 270 -5.74 15.42 3.66
CA LYS A 270 -6.04 16.32 2.52
C LYS A 270 -6.64 15.55 1.35
N GLU A 271 -6.14 14.34 1.09
CA GLU A 271 -6.67 13.46 0.07
C GLU A 271 -8.11 13.03 0.41
N ALA A 272 -8.31 12.45 1.59
CA ALA A 272 -9.63 12.03 2.06
C ALA A 272 -10.65 13.20 2.10
N SER A 273 -10.23 14.39 2.51
CA SER A 273 -11.09 15.57 2.56
C SER A 273 -11.51 16.06 1.16
N ALA A 274 -10.59 16.00 0.19
CA ALA A 274 -10.90 16.36 -1.19
C ALA A 274 -11.90 15.36 -1.82
N ASP A 275 -11.75 14.08 -1.56
CA ASP A 275 -12.66 13.06 -2.06
C ASP A 275 -14.01 13.06 -1.31
N ALA A 276 -13.99 13.36 -0.01
CA ALA A 276 -15.20 13.56 0.78
C ALA A 276 -16.07 14.71 0.21
N GLN A 277 -15.45 15.84 -0.15
CA GLN A 277 -16.18 16.95 -0.77
C GLN A 277 -16.80 16.55 -2.11
N LYS A 278 -16.05 15.82 -2.96
CA LYS A 278 -16.58 15.33 -4.25
C LYS A 278 -17.79 14.42 -4.06
N LEU A 279 -17.68 13.45 -3.14
CA LEU A 279 -18.76 12.50 -2.88
C LEU A 279 -20.00 13.22 -2.30
N LEU A 280 -19.80 14.17 -1.37
CA LEU A 280 -20.88 14.98 -0.80
C LEU A 280 -21.62 15.75 -1.91
N ASP A 281 -20.87 16.42 -2.80
CA ASP A 281 -21.45 17.14 -3.94
C ASP A 281 -22.19 16.22 -4.93
N GLN A 282 -21.80 14.97 -5.05
CA GLN A 282 -22.50 13.96 -5.88
C GLN A 282 -23.81 13.54 -5.24
N ILE A 283 -23.80 13.21 -3.95
CA ILE A 283 -24.99 12.83 -3.19
C ILE A 283 -26.03 13.95 -3.14
N ASP A 284 -25.59 15.23 -3.08
CA ASP A 284 -26.50 16.37 -2.98
C ASP A 284 -27.14 16.77 -4.33
N ARG A 285 -26.57 16.26 -5.44
CA ARG A 285 -27.12 16.50 -6.80
C ARG A 285 -28.04 15.38 -7.30
N GLY A 286 -27.99 14.21 -6.68
CA GLY A 286 -28.80 13.04 -7.05
C GLY A 286 -30.03 12.88 -6.20
#